data_11218640a4f29505db73f5b4064bf180
#
_entry.id   11218640a4f29505db73f5b4064bf180
#
_cell.length_a   1.000
_cell.length_b   1.000
_cell.length_c   1.000
_cell.angle_alpha   90.00
_cell.angle_beta   90.00
_cell.angle_gamma   90.00
#
_symmetry.space_group_name_H-M   'P 1'
#
loop_
_entity.id
_entity.type
_entity.pdbx_description
1 polymer ?
#
loop_
_entity_poly.entity_id
_entity_poly.type
_entity_poly.pdbx_seq_one_letter_code
_entity_poly.pdbx_strand_id
1 'polypeptide(L)'
;FMIHEGKTMKVKMGNGVKFDIGLHGLCTYNKLGLIKDFIKDSKVLYGTAPKLEELEKEYDMIIDCTGFHRIYLPKLKEDFFLPTYEYKVEYENGVPFDDFYLEPFPGMSGYFWYFPLGEKWAHIGAGDYKKNHVKVTDEFLKKYGGKVIQTKGRPIRLATPDRCKPFYSGKVVGVGESIGTVFAMLGEGIIP
;
A
#
# COMPACT_ATOMS: atom_id res chain seq x y z
N PHE A 1 -17.25 -3.47 6.49
CA PHE A 1 -16.23 -2.83 5.64
C PHE A 1 -15.66 -3.77 4.56
N MET A 2 -15.75 -5.09 4.74
CA MET A 2 -15.29 -6.08 3.77
C MET A 2 -16.05 -5.94 2.44
N ILE A 3 -15.31 -5.97 1.32
CA ILE A 3 -15.86 -5.86 -0.05
C ILE A 3 -15.76 -7.21 -0.76
N HIS A 4 -14.60 -7.87 -0.67
CA HIS A 4 -14.37 -9.18 -1.26
C HIS A 4 -13.50 -10.00 -0.32
N GLU A 5 -13.92 -11.23 -0.03
CA GLU A 5 -13.16 -12.21 0.75
C GLU A 5 -12.45 -13.16 -0.20
N GLY A 6 -11.13 -13.22 -0.10
CA GLY A 6 -10.31 -14.09 -0.93
C GLY A 6 -10.35 -15.54 -0.48
N LYS A 7 -10.51 -16.44 -1.43
CA LYS A 7 -10.40 -17.90 -1.23
C LYS A 7 -9.08 -18.42 -1.75
N THR A 8 -8.62 -17.86 -2.86
CA THR A 8 -7.38 -18.23 -3.53
C THR A 8 -6.63 -17.03 -4.05
N MET A 9 -5.32 -17.12 -4.03
CA MET A 9 -4.43 -16.21 -4.75
C MET A 9 -3.74 -16.98 -5.87
N LYS A 10 -4.00 -16.61 -7.10
CA LYS A 10 -3.29 -17.15 -8.26
C LYS A 10 -1.94 -16.45 -8.40
N VAL A 11 -0.87 -17.21 -8.44
CA VAL A 11 0.48 -16.70 -8.63
C VAL A 11 1.03 -17.21 -9.96
N LYS A 12 1.54 -16.28 -10.78
CA LYS A 12 2.22 -16.62 -12.05
C LYS A 12 3.67 -16.15 -11.96
N MET A 13 4.61 -17.06 -11.97
CA MET A 13 6.04 -16.77 -11.96
C MET A 13 6.54 -16.34 -13.34
N GLY A 14 7.64 -15.58 -13.38
CA GLY A 14 8.25 -15.11 -14.63
C GLY A 14 8.72 -16.23 -15.59
N ASN A 15 8.94 -17.46 -15.08
CA ASN A 15 9.23 -18.64 -15.88
C ASN A 15 7.97 -19.36 -16.43
N GLY A 16 6.79 -18.77 -16.22
CA GLY A 16 5.51 -19.31 -16.66
C GLY A 16 4.84 -20.32 -15.71
N VAL A 17 5.51 -20.74 -14.65
CA VAL A 17 4.91 -21.61 -13.61
C VAL A 17 3.75 -20.87 -12.95
N LYS A 18 2.63 -21.57 -12.76
CA LYS A 18 1.43 -21.06 -12.10
C LYS A 18 1.07 -21.97 -10.94
N PHE A 19 0.63 -21.42 -9.85
CA PHE A 19 0.10 -22.15 -8.70
C PHE A 19 -0.93 -21.29 -7.96
N ASP A 20 -1.77 -21.95 -7.19
CA ASP A 20 -2.79 -21.31 -6.36
C ASP A 20 -2.41 -21.46 -4.89
N ILE A 21 -2.56 -20.37 -4.14
CA ILE A 21 -2.38 -20.34 -2.68
C ILE A 21 -3.76 -20.21 -2.06
N GLY A 22 -4.12 -21.14 -1.16
CA GLY A 22 -5.34 -21.01 -0.35
C GLY A 22 -5.21 -19.84 0.61
N LEU A 23 -6.25 -19.00 0.67
CA LEU A 23 -6.28 -17.81 1.52
C LEU A 23 -7.18 -18.03 2.72
N HIS A 24 -6.79 -17.45 3.85
CA HIS A 24 -7.59 -17.38 5.06
C HIS A 24 -7.59 -15.95 5.60
N GLY A 25 -8.77 -15.30 5.57
CA GLY A 25 -8.94 -13.96 6.11
C GLY A 25 -8.38 -12.81 5.26
N LEU A 26 -7.75 -13.08 4.11
CA LEU A 26 -7.37 -12.00 3.18
C LEU A 26 -8.60 -11.45 2.50
N CYS A 27 -8.77 -10.14 2.55
CA CYS A 27 -9.92 -9.49 1.93
C CYS A 27 -9.55 -8.10 1.38
N THR A 28 -10.31 -7.61 0.43
CA THR A 28 -10.40 -6.18 0.13
C THR A 28 -11.51 -5.54 0.96
N TYR A 29 -11.31 -4.30 1.38
CA TYR A 29 -12.25 -3.62 2.26
C TYR A 29 -12.34 -2.12 1.99
N ASN A 30 -13.41 -1.51 2.45
CA ASN A 30 -13.61 -0.05 2.40
C ASN A 30 -12.73 0.63 3.44
N LYS A 31 -11.48 0.90 3.06
CA LYS A 31 -10.50 1.55 3.94
C LYS A 31 -10.97 2.91 4.45
N LEU A 32 -11.60 3.72 3.59
CA LEU A 32 -12.08 5.04 3.99
C LEU A 32 -13.20 4.95 5.02
N GLY A 33 -14.14 4.00 4.86
CA GLY A 33 -15.20 3.73 5.82
C GLY A 33 -14.63 3.28 7.17
N LEU A 34 -13.66 2.36 7.15
CA LEU A 34 -12.98 1.88 8.36
C LEU A 34 -12.23 3.02 9.10
N ILE A 35 -11.50 3.86 8.37
CA ILE A 35 -10.80 5.02 8.96
C ILE A 35 -11.81 5.98 9.58
N LYS A 36 -12.92 6.30 8.91
CA LYS A 36 -13.96 7.19 9.44
C LYS A 36 -14.57 6.63 10.71
N ASP A 37 -14.76 5.33 10.80
CA ASP A 37 -15.27 4.69 12.02
C ASP A 37 -14.28 4.78 13.18
N PHE A 38 -12.99 4.55 12.92
CA PHE A 38 -11.95 4.67 13.95
C PHE A 38 -11.80 6.09 14.51
N ILE A 39 -11.97 7.11 13.67
CA ILE A 39 -11.75 8.52 14.09
C ILE A 39 -13.04 9.25 14.46
N LYS A 40 -14.21 8.56 14.47
CA LYS A 40 -15.52 9.23 14.68
C LYS A 40 -15.62 10.04 15.97
N ASP A 41 -14.95 9.58 17.04
CA ASP A 41 -14.94 10.21 18.35
C ASP A 41 -13.67 11.06 18.59
N SER A 42 -12.85 11.27 17.55
CA SER A 42 -11.60 12.01 17.61
C SER A 42 -11.73 13.40 17.01
N LYS A 43 -11.02 14.39 17.57
CA LYS A 43 -10.88 15.70 16.95
C LYS A 43 -9.94 15.61 15.75
N VAL A 44 -10.49 15.73 14.55
CA VAL A 44 -9.73 15.68 13.29
C VAL A 44 -9.62 17.07 12.70
N LEU A 45 -8.40 17.52 12.43
CA LEU A 45 -8.12 18.76 11.72
C LEU A 45 -7.63 18.43 10.31
N TYR A 46 -8.25 19.04 9.31
CA TYR A 46 -7.86 18.88 7.91
C TYR A 46 -7.01 20.07 7.47
N GLY A 47 -5.93 19.80 6.77
CA GLY A 47 -5.04 20.85 6.27
C GLY A 47 -3.59 20.39 6.14
N THR A 48 -2.69 21.35 6.03
CA THR A 48 -1.25 21.10 6.06
C THR A 48 -0.82 20.85 7.51
N ALA A 49 0.04 19.84 7.69
CA ALA A 49 0.60 19.54 9.00
C ALA A 49 1.37 20.78 9.55
N PRO A 50 1.12 21.18 10.81
CA PRO A 50 1.84 22.29 11.43
C PRO A 50 3.34 22.01 11.53
N LYS A 51 4.13 23.05 11.78
CA LYS A 51 5.56 22.87 12.07
C LYS A 51 5.76 22.19 13.42
N LEU A 52 6.85 21.41 13.53
CA LEU A 52 7.16 20.67 14.75
C LEU A 52 7.25 21.60 15.98
N GLU A 53 7.91 22.74 15.82
CA GLU A 53 8.12 23.71 16.90
C GLU A 53 6.79 24.32 17.43
N GLU A 54 5.75 24.35 16.61
CA GLU A 54 4.40 24.78 17.01
C GLU A 54 3.72 23.69 17.82
N LEU A 55 3.79 22.44 17.34
CA LEU A 55 3.21 21.28 18.04
C LEU A 55 3.88 21.02 19.39
N GLU A 56 5.20 21.18 19.50
CA GLU A 56 5.94 20.96 20.76
C GLU A 56 5.58 21.96 21.86
N LYS A 57 5.04 23.12 21.51
CA LYS A 57 4.53 24.10 22.49
C LYS A 57 3.17 23.71 23.04
N GLU A 58 2.35 23.02 22.24
CA GLU A 58 0.96 22.72 22.56
C GLU A 58 0.79 21.31 23.14
N TYR A 59 1.66 20.35 22.72
CA TYR A 59 1.50 18.93 23.06
C TYR A 59 2.71 18.38 23.81
N ASP A 60 2.45 17.47 24.75
CA ASP A 60 3.48 16.72 25.47
C ASP A 60 4.03 15.54 24.69
N MET A 61 3.22 14.99 23.76
CA MET A 61 3.58 13.89 22.88
C MET A 61 3.01 14.11 21.49
N ILE A 62 3.80 13.83 20.48
CA ILE A 62 3.45 13.90 19.05
C ILE A 62 3.68 12.53 18.45
N ILE A 63 2.65 11.97 17.79
CA ILE A 63 2.77 10.66 17.12
C ILE A 63 2.89 10.90 15.62
N ASP A 64 4.04 10.55 15.03
CA ASP A 64 4.29 10.64 13.59
C ASP A 64 3.75 9.40 12.88
N CYS A 65 2.54 9.50 12.32
CA CYS A 65 1.91 8.51 11.44
C CYS A 65 1.95 8.92 9.96
N THR A 66 2.90 9.78 9.56
CA THR A 66 2.95 10.33 8.20
C THR A 66 3.52 9.37 7.16
N GLY A 67 3.78 8.13 7.57
CA GLY A 67 4.18 7.04 6.70
C GLY A 67 5.54 7.30 6.01
N PHE A 68 5.60 7.11 4.69
CA PHE A 68 6.82 7.31 3.91
C PHE A 68 7.49 8.67 4.15
N HIS A 69 6.71 9.73 4.34
CA HIS A 69 7.26 11.09 4.49
C HIS A 69 8.02 11.30 5.79
N ARG A 70 7.62 10.62 6.89
CA ARG A 70 8.32 10.72 8.17
C ARG A 70 8.62 12.17 8.55
N ILE A 71 7.56 13.01 8.58
CA ILE A 71 7.71 14.48 8.56
C ILE A 71 8.38 15.01 9.83
N TYR A 72 8.07 14.42 11.00
CA TYR A 72 8.51 14.90 12.29
C TYR A 72 9.68 14.16 12.91
N LEU A 73 10.06 13.02 12.35
CA LEU A 73 11.25 12.29 12.77
C LEU A 73 12.48 12.66 11.92
N PRO A 74 13.69 12.51 12.44
CA PRO A 74 14.90 12.73 11.66
C PRO A 74 14.90 11.93 10.36
N LYS A 75 15.42 12.53 9.28
CA LYS A 75 15.56 11.83 7.99
C LYS A 75 16.47 10.61 8.15
N LEU A 76 16.13 9.54 7.44
CA LEU A 76 16.97 8.34 7.41
C LEU A 76 18.24 8.62 6.62
N LYS A 77 19.36 8.06 7.08
CA LYS A 77 20.64 8.14 6.36
C LYS A 77 20.60 7.33 5.07
N GLU A 78 19.99 6.16 5.16
CA GLU A 78 19.74 5.26 4.03
C GLU A 78 18.26 4.87 4.06
N ASP A 79 17.52 5.22 3.03
CA ASP A 79 16.13 4.84 2.88
C ASP A 79 15.97 3.88 1.72
N PHE A 80 15.16 2.86 1.90
CA PHE A 80 14.90 1.86 0.92
C PHE A 80 13.40 1.81 0.62
N PHE A 81 13.01 2.16 -0.58
CA PHE A 81 11.62 2.26 -0.96
C PHE A 81 11.35 1.70 -2.35
N LEU A 82 10.13 1.25 -2.55
CA LEU A 82 9.61 0.72 -3.79
C LEU A 82 8.62 1.72 -4.40
N PRO A 83 8.84 2.24 -5.61
CA PRO A 83 7.84 3.00 -6.31
C PRO A 83 6.68 2.08 -6.70
N THR A 84 5.45 2.54 -6.49
CA THR A 84 4.23 1.80 -6.84
C THR A 84 3.29 2.65 -7.69
N TYR A 85 2.47 1.96 -8.48
CA TYR A 85 1.45 2.56 -9.33
C TYR A 85 0.22 1.66 -9.38
N GLU A 86 -0.98 2.25 -9.27
CA GLU A 86 -2.23 1.52 -9.15
C GLU A 86 -3.36 2.23 -9.88
N TYR A 87 -4.19 1.45 -10.56
CA TYR A 87 -5.49 1.85 -11.05
C TYR A 87 -6.62 1.21 -10.24
N LYS A 88 -7.68 1.97 -9.97
CA LYS A 88 -9.01 1.41 -9.74
C LYS A 88 -9.73 1.35 -11.07
N VAL A 89 -10.13 0.13 -11.47
CA VAL A 89 -10.71 -0.14 -12.78
C VAL A 89 -12.14 -0.66 -12.66
N GLU A 90 -13.02 -0.17 -13.51
CA GLU A 90 -14.36 -0.70 -13.73
C GLU A 90 -14.39 -1.57 -14.99
N TYR A 91 -14.94 -2.77 -14.88
CA TYR A 91 -15.07 -3.73 -15.99
C TYR A 91 -16.54 -3.91 -16.36
N GLU A 92 -16.91 -3.50 -17.57
CA GLU A 92 -18.31 -3.58 -18.04
C GLU A 92 -18.78 -5.01 -18.24
N ASN A 93 -17.90 -5.90 -18.70
CA ASN A 93 -18.21 -7.29 -19.05
C ASN A 93 -17.76 -8.30 -17.96
N GLY A 94 -17.63 -7.84 -16.71
CA GLY A 94 -17.12 -8.62 -15.61
C GLY A 94 -15.59 -8.55 -15.44
N VAL A 95 -15.14 -8.88 -14.26
CA VAL A 95 -13.73 -8.82 -13.86
C VAL A 95 -12.91 -9.93 -14.55
N PRO A 96 -11.63 -9.69 -14.88
CA PRO A 96 -10.78 -10.69 -15.54
C PRO A 96 -10.38 -11.88 -14.65
N PHE A 97 -10.44 -11.73 -13.34
CA PHE A 97 -10.21 -12.77 -12.34
C PHE A 97 -11.22 -12.65 -11.21
N ASP A 98 -11.75 -13.79 -10.76
CA ASP A 98 -12.73 -13.84 -9.68
C ASP A 98 -12.10 -13.62 -8.30
N ASP A 99 -10.78 -13.80 -8.19
CA ASP A 99 -10.05 -13.72 -6.93
C ASP A 99 -8.67 -13.06 -7.11
N PHE A 100 -7.87 -13.04 -6.05
CA PHE A 100 -6.56 -12.37 -6.03
C PHE A 100 -5.59 -12.97 -7.06
N TYR A 101 -4.76 -12.09 -7.66
CA TYR A 101 -3.71 -12.51 -8.58
C TYR A 101 -2.42 -11.72 -8.33
N LEU A 102 -1.29 -12.43 -8.32
CA LEU A 102 0.06 -11.87 -8.24
C LEU A 102 0.95 -12.39 -9.36
N GLU A 103 1.81 -11.52 -9.85
CA GLU A 103 2.87 -11.86 -10.80
C GLU A 103 4.20 -11.23 -10.35
N PRO A 104 5.05 -11.98 -9.60
CA PRO A 104 6.38 -11.53 -9.23
C PRO A 104 7.26 -11.30 -10.45
N PHE A 105 8.03 -10.22 -10.43
CA PHE A 105 8.95 -9.90 -11.52
C PHE A 105 10.26 -10.68 -11.42
N PRO A 106 10.94 -10.93 -12.57
CA PRO A 106 12.22 -11.63 -12.58
C PRO A 106 13.25 -10.96 -11.66
N GLY A 107 13.91 -11.79 -10.84
CA GLY A 107 14.88 -11.32 -9.86
C GLY A 107 14.24 -10.67 -8.63
N MET A 108 12.95 -10.87 -8.41
CA MET A 108 12.20 -10.35 -7.25
C MET A 108 12.34 -8.81 -7.10
N SER A 109 12.41 -8.10 -8.22
CA SER A 109 12.50 -6.63 -8.21
C SER A 109 11.20 -5.94 -7.82
N GLY A 110 10.14 -6.70 -7.70
CA GLY A 110 8.79 -6.28 -7.37
C GLY A 110 7.76 -7.26 -7.88
N TYR A 111 6.52 -6.85 -7.93
CA TYR A 111 5.42 -7.67 -8.45
C TYR A 111 4.28 -6.81 -8.96
N PHE A 112 3.46 -7.41 -9.84
CA PHE A 112 2.14 -6.94 -10.23
C PHE A 112 1.08 -7.58 -9.33
N TRP A 113 0.02 -6.84 -9.01
CA TRP A 113 -1.15 -7.34 -8.27
C TRP A 113 -2.45 -7.02 -8.97
N TYR A 114 -3.42 -7.89 -8.75
CA TYR A 114 -4.82 -7.68 -9.05
C TYR A 114 -5.65 -8.03 -7.81
N PHE A 115 -6.42 -7.08 -7.32
CA PHE A 115 -7.24 -7.23 -6.11
C PHE A 115 -8.69 -6.91 -6.44
N PRO A 116 -9.61 -7.91 -6.40
CA PRO A 116 -11.01 -7.69 -6.73
C PRO A 116 -11.69 -6.78 -5.70
N LEU A 117 -12.64 -5.96 -6.18
CA LEU A 117 -13.50 -5.09 -5.38
C LEU A 117 -14.97 -5.39 -5.65
N GLY A 118 -15.33 -6.67 -5.72
CA GLY A 118 -16.65 -7.16 -6.12
C GLY A 118 -16.76 -7.45 -7.62
N GLU A 119 -17.98 -7.52 -8.14
CA GLU A 119 -18.28 -8.10 -9.46
C GLU A 119 -17.75 -7.30 -10.66
N LYS A 120 -17.59 -5.99 -10.52
CA LYS A 120 -17.25 -5.08 -11.63
C LYS A 120 -15.98 -4.26 -11.42
N TRP A 121 -15.35 -4.37 -10.26
CA TRP A 121 -14.27 -3.48 -9.89
C TRP A 121 -13.05 -4.24 -9.45
N ALA A 122 -11.87 -3.70 -9.74
CA ALA A 122 -10.62 -4.18 -9.16
C ALA A 122 -9.62 -3.05 -8.99
N HIS A 123 -8.69 -3.25 -8.07
CA HIS A 123 -7.42 -2.56 -8.04
C HIS A 123 -6.39 -3.39 -8.81
N ILE A 124 -5.75 -2.77 -9.80
CA ILE A 124 -4.61 -3.36 -10.52
C ILE A 124 -3.41 -2.45 -10.33
N GLY A 125 -2.25 -3.02 -10.06
CA GLY A 125 -1.06 -2.20 -9.87
C GLY A 125 0.22 -3.01 -9.83
N ALA A 126 1.32 -2.29 -9.72
CA ALA A 126 2.64 -2.89 -9.59
C ALA A 126 3.57 -2.01 -8.76
N GLY A 127 4.54 -2.66 -8.12
CA GLY A 127 5.71 -2.03 -7.56
C GLY A 127 6.96 -2.64 -8.15
N ASP A 128 7.95 -1.83 -8.53
CA ASP A 128 9.19 -2.36 -9.14
C ASP A 128 10.39 -1.42 -8.95
N TYR A 129 11.47 -1.94 -8.39
CA TYR A 129 12.74 -1.20 -8.30
C TYR A 129 13.33 -0.82 -9.66
N LYS A 130 13.06 -1.64 -10.69
CA LYS A 130 13.48 -1.37 -12.07
C LYS A 130 12.58 -0.37 -12.79
N LYS A 131 11.58 0.19 -12.08
CA LYS A 131 10.64 1.21 -12.56
C LYS A 131 9.76 0.77 -13.75
N ASN A 132 9.50 -0.53 -13.90
CA ASN A 132 8.59 -1.05 -14.93
C ASN A 132 7.12 -1.06 -14.49
N HIS A 133 6.84 -0.69 -13.24
CA HIS A 133 5.51 -0.78 -12.61
C HIS A 133 4.40 -0.10 -13.41
N VAL A 134 4.63 1.09 -13.95
CA VAL A 134 3.63 1.78 -14.81
C VAL A 134 3.36 0.96 -16.08
N LYS A 135 4.42 0.60 -16.80
CA LYS A 135 4.33 -0.14 -18.06
C LYS A 135 3.56 -1.45 -17.90
N VAL A 136 3.88 -2.23 -16.87
CA VAL A 136 3.22 -3.53 -16.63
C VAL A 136 1.75 -3.36 -16.30
N THR A 137 1.40 -2.34 -15.51
CA THR A 137 0.00 -2.03 -15.17
C THR A 137 -0.78 -1.60 -16.42
N ASP A 138 -0.19 -0.79 -17.30
CA ASP A 138 -0.80 -0.36 -18.56
C ASP A 138 -0.95 -1.53 -19.55
N GLU A 139 0.02 -2.42 -19.64
CA GLU A 139 -0.05 -3.63 -20.47
C GLU A 139 -1.18 -4.57 -20.00
N PHE A 140 -1.37 -4.70 -18.69
CA PHE A 140 -2.49 -5.46 -18.13
C PHE A 140 -3.83 -4.81 -18.50
N LEU A 141 -3.96 -3.51 -18.31
CA LEU A 141 -5.18 -2.76 -18.69
C LEU A 141 -5.48 -2.89 -20.19
N LYS A 142 -4.46 -2.78 -21.03
CA LYS A 142 -4.60 -2.96 -22.49
C LYS A 142 -5.07 -4.37 -22.85
N LYS A 143 -4.61 -5.39 -22.13
CA LYS A 143 -4.96 -6.79 -22.41
C LYS A 143 -6.38 -7.15 -21.99
N TYR A 144 -6.81 -6.67 -20.82
CA TYR A 144 -8.10 -7.08 -20.25
C TYR A 144 -9.19 -6.01 -20.36
N GLY A 145 -8.82 -4.82 -20.81
CA GLY A 145 -9.75 -3.69 -20.92
C GLY A 145 -10.11 -3.08 -19.58
N GLY A 146 -11.24 -2.39 -19.56
CA GLY A 146 -11.76 -1.70 -18.39
C GLY A 146 -11.58 -0.20 -18.43
N LYS A 147 -12.39 0.51 -17.65
CA LYS A 147 -12.37 1.98 -17.52
C LYS A 147 -11.64 2.36 -16.24
N VAL A 148 -10.55 3.12 -16.37
CA VAL A 148 -9.82 3.65 -15.20
C VAL A 148 -10.67 4.72 -14.51
N ILE A 149 -10.98 4.49 -13.25
CA ILE A 149 -11.77 5.41 -12.41
C ILE A 149 -10.87 6.26 -11.52
N GLN A 150 -9.77 5.69 -11.07
CA GLN A 150 -8.82 6.39 -10.22
C GLN A 150 -7.41 5.88 -10.48
N THR A 151 -6.44 6.79 -10.43
CA THR A 151 -5.01 6.49 -10.50
C THR A 151 -4.35 6.90 -9.19
N LYS A 152 -3.48 6.06 -8.67
CA LYS A 152 -2.63 6.37 -7.51
C LYS A 152 -1.21 5.91 -7.77
N GLY A 153 -0.26 6.62 -7.21
CA GLY A 153 1.14 6.22 -7.20
C GLY A 153 1.83 6.83 -6.00
N ARG A 154 2.57 6.03 -5.26
CA ARG A 154 3.40 6.51 -4.16
C ARG A 154 4.54 5.53 -3.89
N PRO A 155 5.67 5.99 -3.34
CA PRO A 155 6.65 5.08 -2.80
C PRO A 155 6.12 4.40 -1.52
N ILE A 156 6.56 3.18 -1.30
CA ILE A 156 6.37 2.43 -0.05
C ILE A 156 7.74 2.20 0.54
N ARG A 157 7.93 2.56 1.83
CA ARG A 157 9.19 2.26 2.52
C ARG A 157 9.27 0.78 2.83
N LEU A 158 10.34 0.15 2.38
CA LEU A 158 10.67 -1.25 2.67
C LEU A 158 11.92 -1.38 3.54
N ALA A 159 12.50 -0.26 3.98
CA ALA A 159 13.54 -0.27 4.99
C ALA A 159 13.00 -0.89 6.28
N THR A 160 13.72 -1.87 6.81
CA THR A 160 13.36 -2.58 8.04
C THR A 160 13.46 -1.66 9.28
N PRO A 161 12.78 -1.97 10.40
CA PRO A 161 12.78 -1.10 11.57
C PRO A 161 14.18 -0.74 12.10
N ASP A 162 15.12 -1.68 12.08
CA ASP A 162 16.50 -1.43 12.51
C ASP A 162 17.20 -0.33 11.71
N ARG A 163 16.86 -0.16 10.42
CA ARG A 163 17.33 0.91 9.54
C ARG A 163 16.55 2.21 9.67
N CYS A 164 15.38 2.16 10.30
CA CYS A 164 14.51 3.31 10.51
C CYS A 164 14.69 4.01 11.87
N LYS A 165 15.76 3.72 12.59
CA LYS A 165 16.11 4.45 13.82
C LYS A 165 16.53 5.89 13.55
N PRO A 166 16.26 6.84 14.48
CA PRO A 166 15.57 6.65 15.77
C PRO A 166 14.05 6.55 15.58
N PHE A 167 13.37 5.77 16.44
CA PHE A 167 11.90 5.67 16.45
C PHE A 167 11.24 6.81 17.19
N TYR A 168 12.01 7.58 17.94
CA TYR A 168 11.57 8.77 18.66
C TYR A 168 12.64 9.85 18.63
N SER A 169 12.24 11.10 18.75
CA SER A 169 13.12 12.27 18.82
C SER A 169 12.40 13.38 19.58
N GLY A 170 12.96 13.83 20.71
CA GLY A 170 12.26 14.80 21.56
C GLY A 170 10.89 14.31 22.01
N LYS A 171 9.85 15.07 21.71
CA LYS A 171 8.45 14.72 22.00
C LYS A 171 7.81 13.83 20.92
N VAL A 172 8.51 13.53 19.83
CA VAL A 172 7.97 12.78 18.68
C VAL A 172 8.22 11.30 18.80
N VAL A 173 7.19 10.49 18.59
CA VAL A 173 7.25 9.03 18.48
C VAL A 173 6.70 8.60 17.10
N GLY A 174 7.43 7.81 16.34
CA GLY A 174 7.00 7.28 15.05
C GLY A 174 6.16 6.03 15.18
N VAL A 175 5.22 5.84 14.25
CA VAL A 175 4.35 4.66 14.18
C VAL A 175 4.14 4.25 12.71
N GLY A 176 4.04 2.94 12.48
CA GLY A 176 3.77 2.40 11.15
C GLY A 176 4.94 2.56 10.17
N GLU A 177 4.64 2.89 8.93
CA GLU A 177 5.65 3.00 7.85
C GLU A 177 6.75 4.04 8.16
N SER A 178 6.47 5.04 9.01
CA SER A 178 7.48 6.02 9.44
C SER A 178 8.66 5.40 10.18
N ILE A 179 8.47 4.24 10.80
CA ILE A 179 9.49 3.46 11.51
C ILE A 179 9.79 2.10 10.86
N GLY A 180 9.36 1.89 9.61
CA GLY A 180 9.70 0.70 8.83
C GLY A 180 8.88 -0.54 9.14
N THR A 181 7.66 -0.42 9.70
CA THR A 181 6.80 -1.58 10.01
C THR A 181 5.95 -2.02 8.81
N VAL A 182 6.46 -1.89 7.60
CA VAL A 182 5.85 -2.48 6.40
C VAL A 182 6.49 -3.83 6.14
N PHE A 183 5.69 -4.87 5.98
CA PHE A 183 6.19 -6.19 5.60
C PHE A 183 6.70 -6.14 4.16
N ALA A 184 8.01 -6.21 3.98
CA ALA A 184 8.69 -5.89 2.73
C ALA A 184 8.28 -6.79 1.55
N MET A 185 7.90 -8.05 1.81
CA MET A 185 7.55 -9.00 0.75
C MET A 185 6.21 -8.66 0.08
N LEU A 186 5.22 -8.19 0.85
CA LEU A 186 3.87 -7.93 0.37
C LEU A 186 3.50 -6.44 0.36
N GLY A 187 4.36 -5.57 0.88
CA GLY A 187 4.04 -4.15 1.03
C GLY A 187 2.92 -3.89 2.04
N GLU A 188 2.65 -4.84 2.93
CA GLU A 188 1.61 -4.75 3.94
C GLU A 188 2.11 -3.99 5.17
N GLY A 189 1.30 -3.06 5.66
CA GLY A 189 1.63 -2.22 6.80
C GLY A 189 0.46 -1.95 7.75
N ILE A 190 -0.63 -2.73 7.64
CA ILE A 190 -1.82 -2.59 8.50
C ILE A 190 -1.75 -3.59 9.64
N ILE A 191 -1.31 -4.80 9.35
CA ILE A 191 -1.05 -5.85 10.35
C ILE A 191 0.43 -6.20 10.18
N PRO A 192 1.32 -5.71 11.05
CA PRO A 192 2.74 -6.02 10.98
C PRO A 192 3.03 -7.44 11.47
#